data_b04ad17df1a5e7ba21a87a02a1bcb9ad
#
_entry.id   b04ad17df1a5e7ba21a87a02a1bcb9ad
#
_cell.length_a   1.000
_cell.length_b   1.000
_cell.length_c   1.000
_cell.angle_alpha   90.00
_cell.angle_beta   90.00
_cell.angle_gamma   90.00
#
_symmetry.space_group_name_H-M   'P 1'
#
loop_
_entity.id
_entity.type
_entity.pdbx_description
1 polymer ?
#
loop_
_entity_poly.entity_id
_entity_poly.type
_entity_poly.pdbx_seq_one_letter_code
_entity_poly.pdbx_strand_id
1 'polypeptide(L)'
;TFPLMFAGVIIFLISLEKVHKEGYRLFTISMLISFGMEFVFQPLSIFLYIFSLFVLWFFRDPERNTPLDNDAVISPADGTICKIDQAPMPKETSLGNEACLRVCIFMNVVNVHVNRAPISGIIDDIIYIAGKFFVASLDKASEHNERNILVMQNKKNEKIVSVQIAGLVARRILSFVEKSTSLKA
;
A
#
# COMPACT_ATOMS: atom_id res chain seq x y z
N THR A 1 -36.05 -10.19 -0.96
CA THR A 1 -34.83 -9.56 -0.38
C THR A 1 -33.56 -9.98 -1.09
N PHE A 2 -33.43 -11.24 -1.54
CA PHE A 2 -32.23 -11.78 -2.23
C PHE A 2 -31.87 -11.01 -3.53
N PRO A 3 -32.81 -10.65 -4.41
CA PRO A 3 -32.47 -9.92 -5.65
C PRO A 3 -31.90 -8.53 -5.41
N LEU A 4 -32.37 -7.81 -4.40
CA LEU A 4 -31.89 -6.46 -4.07
C LEU A 4 -30.47 -6.47 -3.49
N MET A 5 -30.13 -7.45 -2.66
CA MET A 5 -28.76 -7.65 -2.18
C MET A 5 -27.81 -7.98 -3.32
N PHE A 6 -28.23 -8.85 -4.24
CA PHE A 6 -27.43 -9.24 -5.40
C PHE A 6 -27.21 -8.05 -6.36
N ALA A 7 -28.26 -7.25 -6.60
CA ALA A 7 -28.15 -6.03 -7.39
C ALA A 7 -27.19 -5.00 -6.72
N GLY A 8 -27.27 -4.83 -5.41
CA GLY A 8 -26.35 -3.95 -4.66
C GLY A 8 -24.89 -4.40 -4.76
N VAL A 9 -24.61 -5.69 -4.66
CA VAL A 9 -23.26 -6.25 -4.85
C VAL A 9 -22.76 -6.03 -6.29
N ILE A 10 -23.61 -6.26 -7.29
CA ILE A 10 -23.24 -6.04 -8.69
C ILE A 10 -22.94 -4.56 -8.94
N ILE A 11 -23.77 -3.63 -8.45
CA ILE A 11 -23.53 -2.19 -8.58
C ILE A 11 -22.22 -1.80 -7.88
N PHE A 12 -21.97 -2.33 -6.69
CA PHE A 12 -20.70 -2.13 -5.97
C PHE A 12 -19.51 -2.64 -6.77
N LEU A 13 -19.59 -3.85 -7.34
CA LEU A 13 -18.51 -4.43 -8.16
C LEU A 13 -18.27 -3.64 -9.46
N ILE A 14 -19.33 -3.12 -10.07
CA ILE A 14 -19.21 -2.27 -11.27
C ILE A 14 -18.62 -0.90 -10.92
N SER A 15 -18.91 -0.38 -9.73
CA SER A 15 -18.36 0.90 -9.25
C SER A 15 -16.94 0.80 -8.73
N LEU A 16 -16.43 -0.42 -8.47
CA LEU A 16 -15.04 -0.63 -8.13
C LEU A 16 -14.18 -0.33 -9.36
N GLU A 17 -13.32 0.64 -9.20
CA GLU A 17 -12.20 0.86 -10.09
C GLU A 17 -11.30 -0.40 -10.11
N LYS A 18 -10.26 -0.39 -10.90
CA LYS A 18 -9.29 -1.47 -10.97
C LYS A 18 -8.88 -1.97 -9.58
N VAL A 19 -8.90 -3.28 -9.38
CA VAL A 19 -8.48 -3.94 -8.14
C VAL A 19 -7.14 -4.63 -8.37
N HIS A 20 -6.24 -4.51 -7.42
CA HIS A 20 -4.95 -5.20 -7.48
C HIS A 20 -5.13 -6.73 -7.44
N LYS A 21 -4.27 -7.47 -8.15
CA LYS A 21 -4.36 -8.94 -8.29
C LYS A 21 -4.43 -9.70 -6.95
N GLU A 22 -3.74 -9.23 -5.93
CA GLU A 22 -3.78 -9.82 -4.59
C GLU A 22 -5.15 -9.65 -3.92
N GLY A 23 -5.88 -8.58 -4.25
CA GLY A 23 -7.25 -8.37 -3.79
C GLY A 23 -8.20 -9.45 -4.31
N TYR A 24 -8.12 -9.80 -5.59
CA TYR A 24 -8.94 -10.88 -6.16
C TYR A 24 -8.64 -12.23 -5.51
N ARG A 25 -7.36 -12.53 -5.25
CA ARG A 25 -6.96 -13.77 -4.59
C ARG A 25 -7.56 -13.88 -3.20
N LEU A 26 -7.40 -12.84 -2.37
CA LEU A 26 -7.92 -12.83 -1.01
C LEU A 26 -9.45 -12.82 -0.98
N PHE A 27 -10.08 -12.08 -1.89
CA PHE A 27 -11.53 -12.09 -2.08
C PHE A 27 -12.05 -13.48 -2.37
N THR A 28 -11.45 -14.21 -3.32
CA THR A 28 -11.88 -15.57 -3.67
C THR A 28 -11.78 -16.50 -2.47
N ILE A 29 -10.66 -16.45 -1.72
CA ILE A 29 -10.47 -17.26 -0.52
C ILE A 29 -11.54 -16.91 0.52
N SER A 30 -11.77 -15.62 0.80
CA SER A 30 -12.76 -15.20 1.80
C SER A 30 -14.20 -15.56 1.40
N MET A 31 -14.54 -15.48 0.11
CA MET A 31 -15.84 -15.91 -0.42
C MET A 31 -16.08 -17.41 -0.24
N LEU A 32 -15.07 -18.25 -0.50
CA LEU A 32 -15.17 -19.69 -0.30
C LEU A 32 -15.37 -20.05 1.18
N ILE A 33 -14.66 -19.35 2.08
CA ILE A 33 -14.85 -19.52 3.52
C ILE A 33 -16.26 -19.07 3.94
N SER A 34 -16.74 -17.93 3.41
CA SER A 34 -18.10 -17.43 3.69
C SER A 34 -19.17 -18.41 3.26
N PHE A 35 -19.02 -18.99 2.07
CA PHE A 35 -19.93 -20.00 1.53
C PHE A 35 -19.93 -21.27 2.39
N GLY A 36 -18.76 -21.77 2.78
CA GLY A 36 -18.70 -22.93 3.69
C GLY A 36 -19.34 -22.65 5.07
N MET A 37 -19.18 -21.43 5.58
CA MET A 37 -19.75 -21.04 6.88
C MET A 37 -21.28 -20.90 6.82
N GLU A 38 -21.90 -20.70 5.67
CA GLU A 38 -23.35 -20.62 5.50
C GLU A 38 -24.06 -21.91 5.96
N PHE A 39 -23.40 -23.07 5.79
CA PHE A 39 -23.92 -24.37 6.22
C PHE A 39 -23.70 -24.65 7.71
N VAL A 40 -22.88 -23.87 8.39
CA VAL A 40 -22.51 -24.04 9.79
C VAL A 40 -23.19 -23.00 10.69
N PHE A 41 -23.06 -21.71 10.31
CA PHE A 41 -23.57 -20.61 11.11
C PHE A 41 -23.85 -19.39 10.24
N GLN A 42 -25.08 -19.26 9.77
CA GLN A 42 -25.52 -18.22 8.83
C GLN A 42 -25.21 -16.77 9.27
N PRO A 43 -25.40 -16.33 10.53
CA PRO A 43 -25.07 -14.95 10.89
C PRO A 43 -23.59 -14.60 10.65
N LEU A 44 -22.68 -15.54 10.88
CA LEU A 44 -21.26 -15.34 10.64
C LEU A 44 -20.94 -15.31 9.14
N SER A 45 -21.63 -16.14 8.34
CA SER A 45 -21.43 -16.12 6.88
C SER A 45 -21.76 -14.75 6.28
N ILE A 46 -22.86 -14.12 6.73
CA ILE A 46 -23.23 -12.76 6.27
C ILE A 46 -22.11 -11.75 6.59
N PHE A 47 -21.58 -11.78 7.82
CA PHE A 47 -20.45 -10.93 8.18
C PHE A 47 -19.22 -11.17 7.29
N LEU A 48 -18.90 -12.43 7.00
CA LEU A 48 -17.77 -12.80 6.16
C LEU A 48 -17.98 -12.40 4.70
N TYR A 49 -19.19 -12.42 4.18
CA TYR A 49 -19.50 -11.86 2.85
C TYR A 49 -19.25 -10.35 2.78
N ILE A 50 -19.70 -9.60 3.80
CA ILE A 50 -19.43 -8.15 3.90
C ILE A 50 -17.91 -7.91 3.99
N PHE A 51 -17.20 -8.70 4.79
CA PHE A 51 -15.74 -8.63 4.88
C PHE A 51 -15.07 -8.93 3.53
N SER A 52 -15.57 -9.88 2.75
CA SER A 52 -15.04 -10.16 1.41
C SER A 52 -15.17 -8.96 0.46
N LEU A 53 -16.30 -8.25 0.50
CA LEU A 53 -16.46 -7.01 -0.27
C LEU A 53 -15.51 -5.91 0.20
N PHE A 54 -15.30 -5.80 1.52
CA PHE A 54 -14.31 -4.88 2.07
C PHE A 54 -12.90 -5.21 1.57
N VAL A 55 -12.53 -6.48 1.42
CA VAL A 55 -11.23 -6.88 0.85
C VAL A 55 -11.05 -6.33 -0.55
N LEU A 56 -12.04 -6.46 -1.44
CA LEU A 56 -11.95 -5.87 -2.79
C LEU A 56 -11.75 -4.35 -2.73
N TRP A 57 -12.53 -3.68 -1.89
CA TRP A 57 -12.43 -2.24 -1.73
C TRP A 57 -11.09 -1.80 -1.15
N PHE A 58 -10.53 -2.54 -0.21
CA PHE A 58 -9.21 -2.28 0.39
C PHE A 58 -8.09 -2.38 -0.66
N PHE A 59 -8.17 -3.34 -1.57
CA PHE A 59 -7.20 -3.56 -2.63
C PHE A 59 -7.52 -2.83 -3.94
N ARG A 60 -8.39 -1.81 -3.90
CA ARG A 60 -8.64 -0.98 -5.09
C ARG A 60 -7.37 -0.25 -5.52
N ASP A 61 -7.17 -0.14 -6.81
CA ASP A 61 -6.04 0.51 -7.45
C ASP A 61 -6.52 1.49 -8.53
N PRO A 62 -7.13 2.62 -8.10
CA PRO A 62 -7.66 3.62 -9.02
C PRO A 62 -6.55 4.28 -9.82
N GLU A 63 -6.83 4.62 -11.07
CA GLU A 63 -5.88 5.40 -11.88
C GLU A 63 -5.68 6.79 -11.27
N ARG A 64 -4.45 7.30 -11.35
CA ARG A 64 -4.09 8.62 -10.85
C ARG A 64 -3.55 9.48 -11.98
N ASN A 65 -4.01 10.71 -12.06
CA ASN A 65 -3.46 11.69 -12.98
C ASN A 65 -2.18 12.27 -12.37
N THR A 66 -1.05 11.90 -12.93
CA THR A 66 0.24 12.42 -12.50
C THR A 66 0.57 13.71 -13.25
N PRO A 67 1.25 14.70 -12.63
CA PRO A 67 1.75 15.87 -13.32
C PRO A 67 2.65 15.49 -14.49
N LEU A 68 2.63 16.28 -15.56
CA LEU A 68 3.50 16.08 -16.73
C LEU A 68 4.94 16.56 -16.48
N ASP A 69 5.23 17.10 -15.31
CA ASP A 69 6.56 17.56 -14.90
C ASP A 69 7.46 16.36 -14.55
N ASN A 70 8.47 16.12 -15.36
CA ASN A 70 9.42 15.03 -15.16
C ASN A 70 10.35 15.22 -13.95
N ASP A 71 10.45 16.43 -13.40
CA ASP A 71 11.26 16.74 -12.24
C ASP A 71 10.44 16.71 -10.92
N ALA A 72 9.13 16.56 -11.03
CA ALA A 72 8.26 16.47 -9.86
C ALA A 72 8.47 15.14 -9.12
N VAL A 73 8.58 15.24 -7.80
CA VAL A 73 8.47 14.10 -6.89
C VAL A 73 7.02 14.02 -6.44
N ILE A 74 6.32 12.95 -6.84
CA ILE A 74 4.90 12.76 -6.51
C ILE A 74 4.75 11.90 -5.26
N SER A 75 3.60 12.02 -4.60
CA SER A 75 3.30 11.19 -3.42
C SER A 75 3.27 9.71 -3.81
N PRO A 76 4.04 8.84 -3.13
CA PRO A 76 4.01 7.40 -3.39
C PRO A 76 2.75 6.71 -2.83
N ALA A 77 1.96 7.41 -2.01
CA ALA A 77 0.81 6.83 -1.31
C ALA A 77 -0.33 7.82 -1.16
N ASP A 78 -1.56 7.31 -1.12
CA ASP A 78 -2.71 8.06 -0.65
C ASP A 78 -2.65 8.14 0.88
N GLY A 79 -2.91 9.31 1.44
CA GLY A 79 -2.90 9.49 2.89
C GLY A 79 -2.83 10.94 3.33
N THR A 80 -2.52 11.14 4.59
CA THR A 80 -2.36 12.46 5.19
C THR A 80 -0.90 12.68 5.57
N ILE A 81 -0.34 13.82 5.16
CA ILE A 81 1.01 14.21 5.60
C ILE A 81 0.95 14.45 7.11
N CYS A 82 1.68 13.64 7.86
CA CYS A 82 1.74 13.72 9.33
C CYS A 82 3.01 14.39 9.84
N LYS A 83 4.07 14.43 9.02
CA LYS A 83 5.33 15.06 9.40
C LYS A 83 6.12 15.51 8.16
N ILE A 84 6.74 16.68 8.26
CA ILE A 84 7.75 17.17 7.31
C ILE A 84 8.92 17.67 8.16
N ASP A 85 10.10 17.09 8.01
CA ASP A 85 11.30 17.46 8.75
C ASP A 85 12.59 17.20 7.96
N GLN A 86 13.70 17.62 8.52
CA GLN A 86 15.05 17.24 8.08
C GLN A 86 15.49 16.03 8.89
N ALA A 87 15.90 14.98 8.20
CA ALA A 87 16.38 13.76 8.84
C ALA A 87 17.52 13.13 8.02
N PRO A 88 18.40 12.37 8.65
CA PRO A 88 19.39 11.59 7.90
C PRO A 88 18.72 10.51 7.06
N MET A 89 19.39 10.11 6.00
CA MET A 89 18.97 8.93 5.21
C MET A 89 18.92 7.68 6.12
N PRO A 90 18.05 6.71 5.83
CA PRO A 90 18.01 5.46 6.57
C PRO A 90 19.41 4.81 6.60
N LYS A 91 19.87 4.41 7.75
CA LYS A 91 21.23 3.86 7.99
C LYS A 91 21.51 2.59 7.16
N GLU A 92 20.44 1.90 6.82
CA GLU A 92 20.47 0.68 6.01
C GLU A 92 20.80 0.96 4.54
N THR A 93 20.61 2.21 4.10
CA THR A 93 21.05 2.65 2.77
C THR A 93 22.51 3.09 2.84
N SER A 94 23.29 2.79 1.84
CA SER A 94 24.70 3.25 1.75
C SER A 94 24.81 4.70 1.25
N LEU A 95 23.82 5.55 1.52
CA LEU A 95 23.74 6.92 0.99
C LEU A 95 24.37 7.99 1.89
N GLY A 96 24.99 7.57 3.00
CA GLY A 96 25.61 8.50 3.96
C GLY A 96 24.61 9.06 4.99
N ASN A 97 25.09 10.04 5.78
CA ASN A 97 24.33 10.63 6.89
C ASN A 97 23.89 12.09 6.59
N GLU A 98 23.90 12.49 5.34
CA GLU A 98 23.47 13.84 4.98
C GLU A 98 21.99 14.04 5.30
N ALA A 99 21.65 15.22 5.82
CA ALA A 99 20.26 15.57 6.11
C ALA A 99 19.49 15.74 4.80
N CYS A 100 18.36 15.06 4.70
CA CYS A 100 17.43 15.17 3.58
C CYS A 100 16.04 15.61 4.06
N LEU A 101 15.27 16.18 3.16
CA LEU A 101 13.85 16.44 3.43
C LEU A 101 13.09 15.13 3.53
N ARG A 102 12.49 14.89 4.70
CA ARG A 102 11.63 13.73 4.94
C ARG A 102 10.17 14.14 5.00
N VAL A 103 9.33 13.49 4.21
CA VAL A 103 7.88 13.64 4.22
C VAL A 103 7.27 12.32 4.66
N CYS A 104 6.55 12.33 5.78
CA CYS A 104 5.86 11.17 6.32
C CYS A 104 4.37 11.22 5.97
N ILE A 105 3.86 10.16 5.36
CA ILE A 105 2.47 10.03 4.94
C ILE A 105 1.83 8.90 5.74
N PHE A 106 0.78 9.24 6.48
CA PHE A 106 -0.02 8.25 7.22
C PHE A 106 -1.18 7.76 6.36
N MET A 107 -1.22 6.46 6.12
CA MET A 107 -2.33 5.79 5.45
C MET A 107 -3.26 5.18 6.50
N ASN A 108 -4.50 5.62 6.57
CA ASN A 108 -5.52 4.97 7.38
C ASN A 108 -6.16 3.80 6.60
N VAL A 109 -6.95 2.96 7.30
CA VAL A 109 -7.53 1.73 6.72
C VAL A 109 -8.41 1.99 5.48
N VAL A 110 -8.99 3.19 5.36
CA VAL A 110 -9.86 3.54 4.23
C VAL A 110 -9.11 4.15 3.03
N ASN A 111 -7.82 4.43 3.15
CA ASN A 111 -7.01 4.89 2.03
C ASN A 111 -6.68 3.74 1.04
N VAL A 112 -6.20 4.08 -0.14
CA VAL A 112 -5.66 3.11 -1.09
C VAL A 112 -4.31 2.63 -0.60
N HIS A 113 -4.14 1.31 -0.47
CA HIS A 113 -2.92 0.69 0.03
C HIS A 113 -1.94 0.25 -1.07
N VAL A 114 -2.19 0.63 -2.31
CA VAL A 114 -1.25 0.43 -3.42
C VAL A 114 -0.32 1.63 -3.51
N ASN A 115 0.96 1.40 -3.24
CA ASN A 115 1.98 2.43 -3.38
C ASN A 115 2.52 2.49 -4.82
N ARG A 116 2.96 3.65 -5.24
CA ARG A 116 3.47 3.94 -6.59
C ARG A 116 4.85 4.57 -6.54
N ALA A 117 5.53 4.55 -7.67
CA ALA A 117 6.82 5.19 -7.81
C ALA A 117 6.67 6.72 -7.68
N PRO A 118 7.41 7.36 -6.75
CA PRO A 118 7.38 8.82 -6.61
C PRO A 118 8.11 9.57 -7.72
N ILE A 119 8.99 8.87 -8.45
CA ILE A 119 9.75 9.41 -9.60
C ILE A 119 9.84 8.38 -10.71
N SER A 120 10.02 8.86 -11.94
CA SER A 120 10.41 8.02 -13.06
C SER A 120 11.93 7.76 -13.00
N GLY A 121 12.34 6.50 -13.14
CA GLY A 121 13.76 6.14 -13.03
C GLY A 121 13.97 4.64 -12.91
N ILE A 122 14.96 4.23 -12.15
CA ILE A 122 15.28 2.83 -11.87
C ILE A 122 15.34 2.56 -10.37
N ILE A 123 15.06 1.34 -9.97
CA ILE A 123 15.32 0.86 -8.62
C ILE A 123 16.82 0.58 -8.50
N ASP A 124 17.50 1.35 -7.67
CA ASP A 124 18.93 1.18 -7.37
C ASP A 124 19.15 0.09 -6.32
N ASP A 125 18.31 0.08 -5.26
CA ASP A 125 18.37 -0.95 -4.22
C ASP A 125 17.02 -1.18 -3.55
N ILE A 126 16.85 -2.38 -2.95
CA ILE A 126 15.68 -2.76 -2.17
C ILE A 126 16.17 -3.43 -0.88
N ILE A 127 15.80 -2.88 0.26
CA ILE A 127 16.23 -3.37 1.56
C ILE A 127 15.00 -3.69 2.41
N TYR A 128 14.76 -4.97 2.64
CA TYR A 128 13.68 -5.44 3.51
C TYR A 128 14.20 -5.64 4.93
N ILE A 129 13.46 -5.14 5.90
CA ILE A 129 13.78 -5.25 7.31
C ILE A 129 12.58 -5.84 8.03
N ALA A 130 12.74 -7.06 8.54
CA ALA A 130 11.74 -7.71 9.37
C ALA A 130 11.54 -6.93 10.67
N GLY A 131 10.30 -6.86 11.15
CA GLY A 131 10.01 -6.08 12.34
C GLY A 131 8.69 -6.46 12.99
N LYS A 132 8.20 -5.59 13.87
CA LYS A 132 6.93 -5.71 14.59
C LYS A 132 5.80 -5.03 13.81
N PHE A 133 4.58 -5.03 14.40
CA PHE A 133 3.39 -4.44 13.80
C PHE A 133 2.67 -3.55 14.82
N PHE A 134 3.38 -2.54 15.29
CA PHE A 134 2.77 -1.51 16.14
C PHE A 134 1.82 -0.62 15.34
N VAL A 135 0.92 0.06 16.03
CA VAL A 135 0.05 1.06 15.41
C VAL A 135 0.90 2.12 14.72
N ALA A 136 0.67 2.34 13.43
CA ALA A 136 1.52 3.19 12.58
C ALA A 136 1.56 4.67 13.01
N SER A 137 0.60 5.12 13.82
CA SER A 137 0.59 6.48 14.39
C SER A 137 1.55 6.69 15.58
N LEU A 138 2.19 5.63 16.09
CA LEU A 138 3.16 5.75 17.18
C LEU A 138 4.55 6.07 16.61
N ASP A 139 5.28 7.00 17.21
CA ASP A 139 6.65 7.37 16.79
C ASP A 139 7.59 6.17 16.69
N LYS A 140 7.43 5.21 17.62
CA LYS A 140 8.21 3.97 17.63
C LYS A 140 7.91 3.00 16.47
N ALA A 141 6.80 3.18 15.77
CA ALA A 141 6.43 2.30 14.65
C ALA A 141 7.44 2.40 13.51
N SER A 142 7.94 3.59 13.23
CA SER A 142 8.93 3.83 12.17
C SER A 142 10.26 3.13 12.39
N GLU A 143 10.61 2.83 13.64
CA GLU A 143 11.89 2.20 14.01
C GLU A 143 11.80 0.68 14.17
N HIS A 144 10.65 0.19 14.63
CA HIS A 144 10.51 -1.21 15.05
C HIS A 144 9.63 -2.05 14.16
N ASN A 145 8.77 -1.44 13.33
CA ASN A 145 7.90 -2.19 12.43
C ASN A 145 8.66 -2.74 11.23
N GLU A 146 8.08 -3.82 10.67
CA GLU A 146 8.47 -4.33 9.36
C GLU A 146 8.46 -3.18 8.34
N ARG A 147 9.53 -3.08 7.56
CA ARG A 147 9.68 -2.02 6.56
C ARG A 147 10.41 -2.51 5.33
N ASN A 148 10.10 -1.87 4.22
CA ASN A 148 10.75 -2.09 2.93
C ASN A 148 11.25 -0.75 2.42
N ILE A 149 12.54 -0.63 2.19
CA ILE A 149 13.22 0.57 1.73
C ILE A 149 13.53 0.42 0.25
N LEU A 150 13.04 1.33 -0.55
CA LEU A 150 13.27 1.40 -1.99
C LEU A 150 14.15 2.60 -2.28
N VAL A 151 15.34 2.36 -2.77
CA VAL A 151 16.24 3.41 -3.27
C VAL A 151 16.01 3.54 -4.77
N MET A 152 15.58 4.71 -5.21
CA MET A 152 15.28 4.99 -6.62
C MET A 152 16.21 6.08 -7.13
N GLN A 153 16.58 5.97 -8.41
CA GLN A 153 17.44 6.95 -9.08
C GLN A 153 16.79 7.43 -10.37
N ASN A 154 16.70 8.74 -10.54
CA ASN A 154 16.21 9.35 -11.76
C ASN A 154 17.32 9.48 -12.83
N LYS A 155 16.97 9.99 -14.01
CA LYS A 155 17.92 10.21 -15.11
C LYS A 155 19.01 11.24 -14.81
N LYS A 156 18.83 12.08 -13.78
CA LYS A 156 19.79 13.09 -13.34
C LYS A 156 20.74 12.55 -12.27
N ASN A 157 20.69 11.25 -11.96
CA ASN A 157 21.41 10.59 -10.86
C ASN A 157 20.98 11.06 -9.46
N GLU A 158 19.84 11.74 -9.33
CA GLU A 158 19.29 12.10 -8.03
C GLU A 158 18.62 10.88 -7.40
N LYS A 159 18.87 10.67 -6.10
CA LYS A 159 18.35 9.53 -5.37
C LYS A 159 17.21 9.92 -4.45
N ILE A 160 16.14 9.14 -4.49
CA ILE A 160 14.98 9.24 -3.62
C ILE A 160 14.79 7.92 -2.92
N VAL A 161 14.55 8.00 -1.61
CA VAL A 161 14.30 6.84 -0.77
C VAL A 161 12.83 6.82 -0.37
N SER A 162 12.12 5.76 -0.69
CA SER A 162 10.76 5.51 -0.22
C SER A 162 10.79 4.39 0.81
N VAL A 163 10.31 4.66 2.01
CA VAL A 163 10.23 3.69 3.10
C VAL A 163 8.78 3.31 3.33
N GLN A 164 8.43 2.08 2.99
CA GLN A 164 7.13 1.50 3.33
C GLN A 164 7.23 0.89 4.73
N ILE A 165 6.27 1.19 5.58
CA ILE A 165 6.25 0.72 6.98
C ILE A 165 4.92 0.00 7.21
N ALA A 166 5.01 -1.25 7.66
CA ALA A 166 3.82 -2.03 8.03
C ALA A 166 3.15 -1.45 9.28
N GLY A 167 1.85 -1.68 9.40
CA GLY A 167 1.06 -1.25 10.55
C GLY A 167 0.37 -2.42 11.25
N LEU A 168 -0.52 -2.10 12.17
CA LEU A 168 -1.29 -3.10 12.92
C LEU A 168 -2.27 -3.89 12.02
N VAL A 169 -2.87 -3.26 11.03
CA VAL A 169 -3.84 -3.85 10.10
C VAL A 169 -3.13 -4.34 8.85
N ALA A 170 -2.41 -3.47 8.14
CA ALA A 170 -1.62 -3.80 6.98
C ALA A 170 -0.25 -4.36 7.43
N ARG A 171 -0.22 -5.64 7.78
CA ARG A 171 0.95 -6.31 8.38
C ARG A 171 1.97 -6.80 7.36
N ARG A 172 1.64 -6.81 6.08
CA ARG A 172 2.52 -7.36 5.05
C ARG A 172 2.82 -6.32 3.99
N ILE A 173 4.09 -6.18 3.67
CA ILE A 173 4.56 -5.37 2.56
C ILE A 173 4.90 -6.31 1.41
N LEU A 174 4.21 -6.15 0.27
CA LEU A 174 4.48 -6.90 -0.96
C LEU A 174 5.17 -5.98 -1.95
N SER A 175 6.42 -6.28 -2.28
CA SER A 175 7.15 -5.60 -3.34
C SER A 175 6.92 -6.35 -4.66
N PHE A 176 6.56 -5.61 -5.71
CA PHE A 176 6.36 -6.14 -7.07
C PHE A 176 7.44 -5.64 -8.03
N VAL A 177 8.48 -5.04 -7.49
CA VAL A 177 9.64 -4.54 -8.22
C VAL A 177 10.90 -5.20 -7.71
N GLU A 178 11.89 -5.29 -8.58
CA GLU A 178 13.21 -5.83 -8.31
C GLU A 178 14.27 -4.76 -8.58
N LYS A 179 15.49 -5.00 -8.12
CA LYS A 179 16.65 -4.14 -8.44
C LYS A 179 16.80 -4.00 -9.96
N SER A 180 17.10 -2.80 -10.41
CA SER A 180 17.19 -2.40 -11.82
C SER A 180 15.86 -2.35 -12.58
N THR A 181 14.72 -2.55 -11.93
CA THR A 181 13.41 -2.33 -12.56
C THR A 181 13.26 -0.86 -12.96
N SER A 182 12.87 -0.63 -14.23
CA SER A 182 12.52 0.72 -14.71
C SER A 182 11.13 1.09 -14.22
N LEU A 183 11.00 2.29 -13.65
CA LEU A 183 9.77 2.84 -13.10
C LEU A 183 9.30 4.03 -13.93
N LYS A 184 8.00 4.20 -13.97
CA LYS A 184 7.31 5.40 -14.45
C LYS A 184 6.45 5.92 -13.31
N ALA A 185 6.61 7.20 -12.98
CA ALA A 185 5.76 7.91 -12.01
C ALA A 185 4.39 8.22 -12.61
#